data_3e27abe5a18f968b6ba39a29fe007409
#
_entry.id   3e27abe5a18f968b6ba39a29fe007409
#
_cell.length_a   1.000
_cell.length_b   1.000
_cell.length_c   1.000
_cell.angle_alpha   90.00
_cell.angle_beta   90.00
_cell.angle_gamma   90.00
#
_symmetry.space_group_name_H-M   'P 1'
#
loop_
_entity.id
_entity.type
_entity.pdbx_description
1 polymer ?
#
loop_
_entity_poly.entity_id
_entity_poly.type
_entity_poly.pdbx_seq_one_letter_code
_entity_poly.pdbx_strand_id
1 'polypeptide(L)'
;MARAKAINVKIPTVRVIAGLEEALATLETDYATQSAKEAKYEIARKAWQKEVIDYAVANISKAENFRTNYRNWSNNLNIDFDLTVLEKDLPSEPEKDFETIHLSTYRESKKEITNAIRLLKMTDEETVNTSTYNAIAQYL
;
A
#
# COMPACT_ATOMS: atom_id res chain seq x y z
N MET A 1 -19.11 4.46 45.38
CA MET A 1 -18.92 4.46 43.92
C MET A 1 -19.68 3.31 43.26
N ALA A 2 -20.59 3.61 42.41
CA ALA A 2 -21.27 2.58 41.64
C ALA A 2 -20.29 2.03 40.56
N ARG A 3 -20.07 0.72 40.56
CA ARG A 3 -19.30 0.07 39.51
C ARG A 3 -20.13 0.12 38.21
N ALA A 4 -19.49 0.54 37.12
CA ALA A 4 -20.11 0.45 35.79
C ALA A 4 -20.48 -1.02 35.52
N LYS A 5 -21.72 -1.29 35.13
CA LYS A 5 -22.13 -2.63 34.73
C LYS A 5 -21.45 -2.96 33.40
N ALA A 6 -20.78 -4.10 33.35
CA ALA A 6 -20.30 -4.63 32.09
C ALA A 6 -21.51 -4.91 31.15
N ILE A 7 -21.49 -4.31 29.99
CA ILE A 7 -22.53 -4.56 28.96
C ILE A 7 -22.08 -5.78 28.16
N ASN A 8 -22.78 -6.88 28.32
CA ASN A 8 -22.59 -8.06 27.47
C ASN A 8 -23.48 -7.91 26.24
N VAL A 9 -22.85 -7.62 25.10
CA VAL A 9 -23.55 -7.59 23.82
C VAL A 9 -23.38 -8.95 23.16
N LYS A 10 -24.50 -9.61 22.87
CA LYS A 10 -24.53 -10.85 22.10
C LYS A 10 -24.83 -10.51 20.64
N ILE A 11 -23.87 -10.78 19.77
CA ILE A 11 -23.99 -10.53 18.34
C ILE A 11 -24.22 -11.86 17.63
N PRO A 12 -25.26 -11.97 16.77
CA PRO A 12 -25.51 -13.20 16.02
C PRO A 12 -24.26 -13.59 15.18
N THR A 13 -23.84 -14.84 15.28
CA THR A 13 -22.70 -15.38 14.57
C THR A 13 -22.80 -15.14 13.04
N VAL A 14 -24.01 -15.27 12.49
CA VAL A 14 -24.28 -15.03 11.07
C VAL A 14 -23.94 -13.59 10.66
N ARG A 15 -24.22 -12.62 11.51
CA ARG A 15 -23.87 -11.22 11.24
C ARG A 15 -22.36 -10.97 11.28
N VAL A 16 -21.66 -11.62 12.20
CA VAL A 16 -20.20 -11.49 12.30
C VAL A 16 -19.54 -12.12 11.07
N ILE A 17 -19.99 -13.27 10.64
CA ILE A 17 -19.52 -13.93 9.42
C ILE A 17 -19.75 -13.03 8.20
N ALA A 18 -20.94 -12.47 8.06
CA ALA A 18 -21.27 -11.56 6.95
C ALA A 18 -20.37 -10.32 6.95
N GLY A 19 -20.13 -9.72 8.11
CA GLY A 19 -19.22 -8.59 8.27
C GLY A 19 -17.78 -8.92 7.90
N LEU A 20 -17.29 -10.09 8.28
CA LEU A 20 -15.94 -10.56 7.91
C LEU A 20 -15.83 -10.84 6.41
N GLU A 21 -16.86 -11.42 5.81
CA GLU A 21 -16.89 -11.66 4.36
C GLU A 21 -16.90 -10.35 3.58
N GLU A 22 -17.63 -9.36 4.04
CA GLU A 22 -17.62 -8.00 3.47
C GLU A 22 -16.24 -7.35 3.63
N ALA A 23 -15.63 -7.45 4.81
CA ALA A 23 -14.28 -6.93 5.06
C ALA A 23 -13.23 -7.59 4.16
N LEU A 24 -13.35 -8.90 3.94
CA LEU A 24 -12.47 -9.63 3.03
C LEU A 24 -12.61 -9.15 1.58
N ALA A 25 -13.85 -8.99 1.11
CA ALA A 25 -14.13 -8.49 -0.23
C ALA A 25 -13.59 -7.06 -0.42
N THR A 26 -13.74 -6.19 0.57
CA THR A 26 -13.19 -4.83 0.56
C THR A 26 -11.67 -4.86 0.51
N LEU A 27 -11.05 -5.69 1.32
CA LEU A 27 -9.58 -5.85 1.33
C LEU A 27 -9.05 -6.28 -0.04
N GLU A 28 -9.68 -7.28 -0.66
CA GLU A 28 -9.29 -7.78 -1.99
C GLU A 28 -9.49 -6.71 -3.07
N THR A 29 -10.60 -5.98 -3.02
CA THR A 29 -10.90 -4.91 -3.97
C THR A 29 -9.90 -3.75 -3.82
N ASP A 30 -9.63 -3.31 -2.60
CA ASP A 30 -8.69 -2.23 -2.32
C ASP A 30 -7.28 -2.60 -2.77
N TYR A 31 -6.85 -3.83 -2.48
CA TYR A 31 -5.54 -4.30 -2.91
C TYR A 31 -5.43 -4.31 -4.44
N ALA A 32 -6.42 -4.85 -5.14
CA ALA A 32 -6.43 -4.90 -6.60
C ALA A 32 -6.44 -3.49 -7.21
N THR A 33 -7.23 -2.58 -6.65
CA THR A 33 -7.32 -1.19 -7.11
C THR A 33 -5.99 -0.45 -6.91
N GLN A 34 -5.38 -0.56 -5.72
CA GLN A 34 -4.11 0.10 -5.43
C GLN A 34 -2.96 -0.49 -6.24
N SER A 35 -2.94 -1.82 -6.44
CA SER A 35 -1.94 -2.49 -7.27
C SER A 35 -2.01 -2.06 -8.73
N ALA A 36 -3.22 -1.89 -9.27
CA ALA A 36 -3.42 -1.39 -10.64
C ALA A 36 -2.93 0.06 -10.79
N LYS A 37 -3.21 0.92 -9.81
CA LYS A 37 -2.72 2.30 -9.78
C LYS A 37 -1.20 2.37 -9.67
N GLU A 38 -0.60 1.51 -8.83
CA GLU A 38 0.86 1.42 -8.69
C GLU A 38 1.53 1.02 -10.00
N ALA A 39 1.01 -0.01 -10.68
CA ALA A 39 1.55 -0.44 -11.97
C ALA A 39 1.48 0.67 -13.02
N LYS A 40 0.37 1.39 -13.09
CA LYS A 40 0.18 2.52 -13.99
C LYS A 40 1.14 3.68 -13.68
N TYR A 41 1.31 3.97 -12.39
CA TYR A 41 2.24 4.99 -11.92
C TYR A 41 3.69 4.64 -12.29
N GLU A 42 4.12 3.39 -12.10
CA GLU A 42 5.47 2.95 -12.45
C GLU A 42 5.78 3.11 -13.94
N ILE A 43 4.81 2.81 -14.80
CA ILE A 43 4.95 3.03 -16.25
C ILE A 43 5.11 4.52 -16.56
N ALA A 44 4.25 5.36 -15.99
CA ALA A 44 4.30 6.81 -16.19
C ALA A 44 5.61 7.41 -15.65
N ARG A 45 6.07 6.95 -14.50
CA ARG A 45 7.33 7.42 -13.89
C ARG A 45 8.54 7.04 -14.75
N LYS A 46 8.60 5.82 -15.27
CA LYS A 46 9.69 5.39 -16.15
C LYS A 46 9.72 6.21 -17.44
N ALA A 47 8.57 6.49 -18.02
CA ALA A 47 8.47 7.34 -19.19
C ALA A 47 8.95 8.77 -18.89
N TRP A 48 8.55 9.33 -17.75
CA TRP A 48 9.01 10.64 -17.30
C TRP A 48 10.52 10.66 -17.05
N GLN A 49 11.06 9.64 -16.38
CA GLN A 49 12.51 9.52 -16.16
C GLN A 49 13.30 9.51 -17.46
N LYS A 50 12.78 8.81 -18.47
CA LYS A 50 13.44 8.79 -19.80
C LYS A 50 13.49 10.17 -20.42
N GLU A 51 12.41 10.93 -20.36
CA GLU A 51 12.36 12.30 -20.86
C GLU A 51 13.33 13.22 -20.10
N VAL A 52 13.43 13.06 -18.78
CA VAL A 52 14.39 13.80 -17.96
C VAL A 52 15.83 13.46 -18.37
N ILE A 53 16.13 12.18 -18.54
CA ILE A 53 17.47 11.72 -18.95
C ILE A 53 17.82 12.25 -20.35
N ASP A 54 16.91 12.14 -21.30
CA ASP A 54 17.10 12.62 -22.67
C ASP A 54 17.34 14.14 -22.68
N TYR A 55 16.60 14.89 -21.89
CA TYR A 55 16.81 16.33 -21.72
C TYR A 55 18.18 16.64 -21.12
N ALA A 56 18.57 15.93 -20.07
CA ALA A 56 19.86 16.11 -19.41
C ALA A 56 21.03 15.82 -20.37
N VAL A 57 20.93 14.74 -21.13
CA VAL A 57 21.97 14.38 -22.12
C VAL A 57 22.07 15.43 -23.22
N ALA A 58 20.93 15.90 -23.73
CA ALA A 58 20.90 16.94 -24.77
C ALA A 58 21.45 18.29 -24.30
N ASN A 59 21.37 18.60 -23.01
CA ASN A 59 21.78 19.88 -22.43
C ASN A 59 22.99 19.78 -21.48
N ILE A 60 23.69 18.68 -21.48
CA ILE A 60 24.81 18.44 -20.55
C ILE A 60 25.92 19.50 -20.69
N SER A 61 26.10 20.07 -21.87
CA SER A 61 27.08 21.14 -22.10
C SER A 61 26.76 22.42 -21.31
N LYS A 62 25.53 22.60 -20.88
CA LYS A 62 25.06 23.73 -20.06
C LYS A 62 25.07 23.43 -18.58
N ALA A 63 25.40 22.21 -18.18
CA ALA A 63 25.43 21.79 -16.79
C ALA A 63 26.64 22.40 -16.05
N GLU A 64 26.44 22.60 -14.74
CA GLU A 64 27.44 23.17 -13.84
C GLU A 64 27.62 22.26 -12.62
N ASN A 65 28.69 22.51 -11.86
CA ASN A 65 28.96 21.84 -10.59
C ASN A 65 29.02 20.31 -10.70
N PHE A 66 29.83 19.81 -11.64
CA PHE A 66 30.03 18.38 -11.83
C PHE A 66 30.71 17.76 -10.60
N ARG A 67 30.14 16.66 -10.12
CA ARG A 67 30.67 15.83 -9.04
C ARG A 67 30.81 14.41 -9.56
N THR A 68 31.99 13.82 -9.36
CA THR A 68 32.27 12.47 -9.80
C THR A 68 32.61 11.58 -8.60
N ASN A 69 32.06 10.37 -8.60
CA ASN A 69 32.38 9.36 -7.61
C ASN A 69 32.59 8.01 -8.32
N TYR A 70 33.81 7.51 -8.24
CA TYR A 70 34.18 6.21 -8.81
C TYR A 70 34.45 5.20 -7.69
N ARG A 71 33.72 4.08 -7.73
CA ARG A 71 33.87 2.99 -6.78
C ARG A 71 34.61 1.84 -7.44
N ASN A 72 35.87 1.66 -7.10
CA ASN A 72 36.74 0.63 -7.69
C ASN A 72 36.21 -0.80 -7.49
N TRP A 73 35.63 -1.07 -6.32
CA TRP A 73 35.15 -2.41 -5.96
C TRP A 73 33.91 -2.86 -6.74
N SER A 74 33.14 -1.94 -7.28
CA SER A 74 31.93 -2.23 -8.06
C SER A 74 32.01 -1.77 -9.51
N ASN A 75 33.10 -1.12 -9.91
CA ASN A 75 33.27 -0.48 -11.23
C ASN A 75 32.16 0.51 -11.57
N ASN A 76 31.57 1.14 -10.57
CA ASN A 76 30.51 2.14 -10.76
C ASN A 76 31.08 3.55 -10.77
N LEU A 77 30.75 4.28 -11.82
CA LEU A 77 31.00 5.71 -11.93
C LEU A 77 29.70 6.48 -11.82
N ASN A 78 29.60 7.32 -10.80
CA ASN A 78 28.49 8.24 -10.63
C ASN A 78 28.93 9.66 -10.95
N ILE A 79 28.14 10.35 -11.77
CA ILE A 79 28.37 11.72 -12.14
C ILE A 79 27.12 12.52 -11.80
N ASP A 80 27.27 13.50 -10.90
CA ASP A 80 26.21 14.42 -10.55
C ASP A 80 26.52 15.81 -11.12
N PHE A 81 25.50 16.52 -11.54
CA PHE A 81 25.63 17.88 -12.04
C PHE A 81 24.34 18.66 -11.82
N ASP A 82 24.45 19.97 -11.84
CA ASP A 82 23.31 20.87 -11.74
C ASP A 82 22.96 21.41 -13.13
N LEU A 83 21.69 21.28 -13.49
CA LEU A 83 21.17 21.78 -14.77
C LEU A 83 19.90 22.60 -14.51
N THR A 84 19.90 23.85 -14.97
CA THR A 84 18.72 24.70 -14.87
C THR A 84 17.70 24.27 -15.91
N VAL A 85 16.52 23.88 -15.45
CA VAL A 85 15.41 23.42 -16.29
C VAL A 85 14.25 24.42 -16.15
N LEU A 86 13.71 24.86 -17.29
CA LEU A 86 12.50 25.67 -17.32
C LEU A 86 11.28 24.76 -17.27
N GLU A 87 10.22 25.16 -16.57
CA GLU A 87 8.99 24.37 -16.44
C GLU A 87 8.41 23.90 -17.78
N LYS A 88 8.54 24.73 -18.83
CA LYS A 88 8.05 24.42 -20.18
C LYS A 88 8.85 23.33 -20.92
N ASP A 89 10.06 23.02 -20.46
CA ASP A 89 10.99 22.13 -21.16
C ASP A 89 10.85 20.66 -20.76
N LEU A 90 10.28 20.40 -19.58
CA LEU A 90 10.01 19.07 -19.11
C LEU A 90 8.56 18.92 -18.65
N PRO A 91 7.93 17.77 -18.87
CA PRO A 91 6.63 17.49 -18.31
C PRO A 91 6.72 17.36 -16.79
N SER A 92 5.59 17.55 -16.13
CA SER A 92 5.49 17.39 -14.68
C SER A 92 5.73 15.95 -14.26
N GLU A 93 6.39 15.76 -13.12
CA GLU A 93 6.52 14.44 -12.53
C GLU A 93 5.14 13.85 -12.24
N PRO A 94 4.90 12.56 -12.57
CA PRO A 94 3.64 11.91 -12.23
C PRO A 94 3.36 11.96 -10.74
N GLU A 95 2.11 12.28 -10.38
CA GLU A 95 1.68 12.29 -8.99
C GLU A 95 1.31 10.88 -8.52
N LYS A 96 1.71 10.56 -7.31
CA LYS A 96 1.34 9.32 -6.64
C LYS A 96 0.00 9.50 -5.96
N ASP A 97 -1.07 8.99 -6.57
CA ASP A 97 -2.47 9.10 -6.12
C ASP A 97 -3.00 7.80 -5.48
N PHE A 98 -2.11 6.96 -4.96
CA PHE A 98 -2.46 5.67 -4.38
C PHE A 98 -1.67 5.42 -3.10
N GLU A 99 -2.20 4.51 -2.28
CA GLU A 99 -1.50 4.00 -1.11
C GLU A 99 -0.83 2.67 -1.44
N THR A 100 0.43 2.52 -1.07
CA THR A 100 1.14 1.25 -1.24
C THR A 100 0.67 0.28 -0.16
N ILE A 101 0.06 -0.82 -0.58
CA ILE A 101 -0.32 -1.90 0.30
C ILE A 101 0.76 -2.99 0.19
N HIS A 102 1.46 -3.27 1.27
CA HIS A 102 2.46 -4.32 1.28
C HIS A 102 1.82 -5.69 1.10
N LEU A 103 2.37 -6.49 0.20
CA LEU A 103 1.87 -7.84 -0.09
C LEU A 103 1.83 -8.74 1.15
N SER A 104 2.84 -8.64 2.02
CA SER A 104 2.89 -9.39 3.28
C SER A 104 1.74 -9.04 4.21
N THR A 105 1.46 -7.75 4.40
CA THR A 105 0.34 -7.26 5.22
C THR A 105 -1.01 -7.70 4.64
N TYR A 106 -1.17 -7.60 3.33
CA TYR A 106 -2.38 -8.06 2.64
C TYR A 106 -2.62 -9.55 2.85
N ARG A 107 -1.60 -10.38 2.64
CA ARG A 107 -1.68 -11.83 2.81
C ARG A 107 -1.99 -12.24 4.25
N GLU A 108 -1.35 -11.57 5.22
CA GLU A 108 -1.57 -11.82 6.63
C GLU A 108 -3.01 -11.47 7.04
N SER A 109 -3.50 -10.30 6.70
CA SER A 109 -4.87 -9.87 6.99
C SER A 109 -5.89 -10.79 6.32
N LYS A 110 -5.67 -11.17 5.08
CA LYS A 110 -6.53 -12.11 4.35
C LYS A 110 -6.58 -13.47 5.05
N LYS A 111 -5.44 -13.99 5.48
CA LYS A 111 -5.34 -15.25 6.21
C LYS A 111 -6.10 -15.22 7.52
N GLU A 112 -5.92 -14.16 8.30
CA GLU A 112 -6.57 -14.00 9.60
C GLU A 112 -8.09 -13.90 9.47
N ILE A 113 -8.58 -13.09 8.52
CA ILE A 113 -10.02 -12.96 8.25
C ILE A 113 -10.60 -14.30 7.77
N THR A 114 -9.93 -14.97 6.85
CA THR A 114 -10.36 -16.28 6.33
C THR A 114 -10.43 -17.33 7.43
N ASN A 115 -9.43 -17.37 8.31
CA ASN A 115 -9.42 -18.28 9.45
C ASN A 115 -10.55 -17.98 10.44
N ALA A 116 -10.80 -16.70 10.72
CA ALA A 116 -11.88 -16.29 11.61
C ALA A 116 -13.24 -16.70 11.05
N ILE A 117 -13.48 -16.51 9.77
CA ILE A 117 -14.71 -16.95 9.10
C ILE A 117 -14.87 -18.47 9.22
N ARG A 118 -13.81 -19.21 8.95
CA ARG A 118 -13.83 -20.68 9.00
C ARG A 118 -14.16 -21.19 10.42
N LEU A 119 -13.52 -20.61 11.44
CA LEU A 119 -13.78 -21.00 12.83
C LEU A 119 -15.21 -20.71 13.25
N LEU A 120 -15.74 -19.54 12.85
CA LEU A 120 -17.12 -19.17 13.15
C LEU A 120 -18.14 -20.06 12.44
N LYS A 121 -17.85 -20.50 11.23
CA LYS A 121 -18.71 -21.46 10.49
C LYS A 121 -18.69 -22.85 11.10
N MET A 122 -17.64 -23.20 11.82
CA MET A 122 -17.52 -24.51 12.48
C MET A 122 -18.15 -24.54 13.87
N THR A 123 -18.47 -23.40 14.45
CA THR A 123 -19.13 -23.34 15.77
C THR A 123 -20.63 -23.56 15.64
N ASP A 124 -21.20 -24.27 16.64
CA ASP A 124 -22.64 -24.48 16.77
C ASP A 124 -23.32 -23.33 17.53
N GLU A 125 -22.55 -22.35 17.99
CA GLU A 125 -23.09 -21.24 18.75
C GLU A 125 -23.75 -20.18 17.86
N GLU A 126 -24.98 -19.80 18.21
CA GLU A 126 -25.76 -18.80 17.47
C GLU A 126 -25.27 -17.38 17.69
N THR A 127 -24.55 -17.11 18.78
CA THR A 127 -24.03 -15.80 19.12
C THR A 127 -22.54 -15.86 19.45
N VAL A 128 -21.84 -14.77 19.14
CA VAL A 128 -20.44 -14.57 19.46
C VAL A 128 -20.35 -13.83 20.77
N ASN A 129 -19.52 -14.31 21.71
CA ASN A 129 -19.30 -13.63 22.96
C ASN A 129 -18.41 -12.37 22.79
N THR A 130 -18.42 -11.48 23.79
CA THR A 130 -17.68 -10.22 23.75
C THR A 130 -16.18 -10.43 23.55
N SER A 131 -15.60 -11.44 24.18
CA SER A 131 -14.17 -11.75 24.07
C SER A 131 -13.78 -12.12 22.62
N THR A 132 -14.55 -13.02 22.01
CA THR A 132 -14.33 -13.43 20.63
C THR A 132 -14.56 -12.26 19.65
N TYR A 133 -15.62 -11.49 19.88
CA TYR A 133 -15.91 -10.31 19.07
C TYR A 133 -14.76 -9.30 19.11
N ASN A 134 -14.24 -9.01 20.32
CA ASN A 134 -13.12 -8.07 20.46
C ASN A 134 -11.86 -8.52 19.73
N ALA A 135 -11.62 -9.84 19.68
CA ALA A 135 -10.46 -10.39 18.97
C ALA A 135 -10.54 -10.17 17.46
N ILE A 136 -11.74 -10.12 16.86
CA ILE A 136 -11.95 -9.97 15.41
C ILE A 136 -12.48 -8.60 15.00
N ALA A 137 -12.83 -7.73 15.94
CA ALA A 137 -13.43 -6.42 15.69
C ALA A 137 -12.53 -5.52 14.85
N GLN A 138 -11.22 -5.69 14.91
CA GLN A 138 -10.25 -4.93 14.11
C GLN A 138 -10.44 -5.11 12.61
N TYR A 139 -11.09 -6.20 12.16
CA TYR A 139 -11.35 -6.47 10.75
C TYR A 139 -12.74 -6.04 10.30
N LEU A 140 -13.59 -5.69 11.23
CA LEU A 140 -14.94 -5.23 10.99
C LEU A 140 -14.99 -3.68 10.97
#